data_99b97348ceaf4d34a844d1e5df2a5cb6
#
_entry.id   99b97348ceaf4d34a844d1e5df2a5cb6
#
_cell.length_a   1.000
_cell.length_b   1.000
_cell.length_c   1.000
_cell.angle_alpha   90.00
_cell.angle_beta   90.00
_cell.angle_gamma   90.00
#
_symmetry.space_group_name_H-M   'P 1'
#
loop_
_entity.id
_entity.type
_entity.pdbx_description
1 polymer ?
#
loop_
_entity_poly.entity_id
_entity_poly.type
_entity_poly.pdbx_seq_one_letter_code
_entity_poly.pdbx_strand_id
1 'polypeptide(L)'
;MLISMVSGINAAIDETQIYAEFGEKLKTKNLNIKIGTDGKSPYSTVVKDGKCGLWVNTGDKYNSALYCDINDIAEKNITDYSSYFIEIEYFDDGYGHFFLKTDSRADKWEKTRYKTERSEIVRLNNTQKWLTHRFLVEKPRFANNVNSADFSVNLYDENTGTSKSGVAFGRISVYPSGTKSNVHSRILTEETANIFFTGMDIKLNASIYNTLYKNQRIKAKLSVSDNDGIVAYTEEKSLEAKRYAEINNSYIFKPDKYGIYTAKLEIFADGVYS
;
A
#
# COMPACT_ATOMS: atom_id res chain seq x y z
N MET A 1 14.65 -3.51 -16.93
CA MET A 1 13.54 -4.08 -17.73
C MET A 1 12.27 -3.31 -17.36
N LEU A 2 11.76 -2.49 -18.28
CA LEU A 2 10.47 -1.82 -18.11
C LEU A 2 9.38 -2.80 -18.55
N ILE A 3 8.50 -3.17 -17.64
CA ILE A 3 7.26 -3.86 -17.98
C ILE A 3 6.17 -2.81 -18.02
N SER A 4 5.71 -2.48 -19.23
CA SER A 4 4.51 -1.67 -19.45
C SER A 4 3.28 -2.55 -19.26
N MET A 5 2.51 -2.31 -18.20
CA MET A 5 1.19 -2.91 -18.06
C MET A 5 0.14 -1.89 -18.48
N VAL A 6 -0.53 -2.16 -19.58
CA VAL A 6 -1.76 -1.48 -19.97
C VAL A 6 -2.91 -2.26 -19.33
N SER A 7 -3.48 -1.75 -18.27
CA SER A 7 -4.71 -2.28 -17.68
C SER A 7 -5.91 -1.50 -18.20
N GLY A 8 -6.77 -2.17 -18.92
CA GLY A 8 -8.10 -1.67 -19.24
C GLY A 8 -8.95 -1.62 -17.98
N ILE A 9 -9.32 -0.43 -17.52
CA ILE A 9 -10.26 -0.23 -16.42
C ILE A 9 -11.66 -0.35 -17.02
N ASN A 10 -12.32 -1.48 -16.80
CA ASN A 10 -13.76 -1.60 -17.05
C ASN A 10 -14.55 -1.36 -15.77
N ALA A 11 -15.54 -0.49 -15.90
CA ALA A 11 -16.38 0.04 -14.85
C ALA A 11 -17.23 -1.05 -14.13
N ALA A 12 -16.74 -1.48 -12.96
CA ALA A 12 -17.55 -2.11 -11.92
C ALA A 12 -17.27 -1.41 -10.58
N ILE A 13 -17.29 -0.08 -10.59
CA ILE A 13 -16.77 0.75 -9.46
C ILE A 13 -17.86 1.09 -8.43
N ASP A 14 -19.13 0.73 -8.65
CA ASP A 14 -20.22 1.37 -7.89
C ASP A 14 -20.51 0.74 -6.50
N GLU A 15 -20.10 -0.51 -6.24
CA GLU A 15 -20.35 -1.13 -4.92
C GLU A 15 -19.16 -1.02 -3.94
N THR A 16 -18.01 -0.57 -4.39
CA THR A 16 -16.76 -0.50 -3.60
C THR A 16 -16.20 0.90 -3.40
N GLN A 17 -17.01 1.93 -3.54
CA GLN A 17 -16.55 3.29 -3.26
C GLN A 17 -16.28 3.44 -1.75
N ILE A 18 -15.04 3.77 -1.39
CA ILE A 18 -14.63 4.05 -0.02
C ILE A 18 -14.13 5.48 0.01
N TYR A 19 -14.88 6.37 0.65
CA TYR A 19 -14.48 7.75 0.75
C TYR A 19 -15.09 8.49 1.94
N ALA A 20 -14.43 9.59 2.31
CA ALA A 20 -14.96 10.65 3.14
C ALA A 20 -14.78 11.98 2.41
N GLU A 21 -15.85 12.75 2.24
CA GLU A 21 -15.87 14.10 1.68
C GLU A 21 -16.20 15.08 2.77
N PHE A 22 -15.33 16.06 2.93
CA PHE A 22 -15.40 17.05 3.99
C PHE A 22 -15.99 18.35 3.42
N GLY A 23 -17.20 18.66 3.84
CA GLY A 23 -17.91 19.87 3.49
C GLY A 23 -18.51 20.53 4.72
N GLU A 24 -19.59 21.27 4.60
CA GLU A 24 -20.37 21.74 5.75
C GLU A 24 -20.83 20.58 6.64
N LYS A 25 -21.09 19.44 6.01
CA LYS A 25 -21.37 18.17 6.66
C LYS A 25 -20.45 17.09 6.08
N LEU A 26 -20.00 16.19 6.95
CA LEU A 26 -19.25 15.02 6.56
C LEU A 26 -20.16 14.05 5.76
N LYS A 27 -19.71 13.65 4.56
CA LYS A 27 -20.32 12.59 3.77
C LYS A 27 -19.35 11.43 3.69
N THR A 28 -19.78 10.25 4.07
CA THR A 28 -18.96 9.05 4.01
C THR A 28 -19.66 7.92 3.27
N LYS A 29 -18.88 7.07 2.63
CA LYS A 29 -19.31 5.79 2.11
C LYS A 29 -18.23 4.76 2.44
N ASN A 30 -18.58 3.75 3.24
CA ASN A 30 -17.68 2.68 3.66
C ASN A 30 -16.38 3.14 4.36
N LEU A 31 -16.32 4.38 4.85
CA LEU A 31 -15.18 4.95 5.56
C LEU A 31 -15.67 5.75 6.76
N ASN A 32 -15.33 5.30 7.96
CA ASN A 32 -15.61 6.00 9.19
C ASN A 32 -14.44 6.91 9.55
N ILE A 33 -14.72 8.14 9.98
CA ILE A 33 -13.71 9.12 10.35
C ILE A 33 -13.83 9.47 11.84
N LYS A 34 -12.69 9.40 12.53
CA LYS A 34 -12.55 9.80 13.91
C LYS A 34 -11.45 10.86 14.00
N ILE A 35 -11.75 12.01 14.61
CA ILE A 35 -10.79 13.10 14.78
C ILE A 35 -10.15 12.98 16.16
N GLY A 36 -8.82 13.02 16.21
CA GLY A 36 -8.06 12.82 17.44
C GLY A 36 -8.06 11.39 17.97
N THR A 37 -7.23 11.11 18.95
CA THR A 37 -7.05 9.74 19.49
C THR A 37 -8.25 9.21 20.24
N ASP A 38 -9.04 10.08 20.85
CA ASP A 38 -10.24 9.73 21.62
C ASP A 38 -11.55 9.94 20.84
N GLY A 39 -11.48 10.49 19.63
CA GLY A 39 -12.64 10.79 18.79
C GLY A 39 -13.53 11.91 19.33
N LYS A 40 -13.02 12.72 20.25
CA LYS A 40 -13.79 13.80 20.87
C LYS A 40 -13.49 15.17 20.27
N SER A 41 -12.47 15.27 19.43
CA SER A 41 -12.19 16.53 18.73
C SER A 41 -13.35 16.92 17.84
N PRO A 42 -13.81 18.16 17.92
CA PRO A 42 -14.98 18.59 17.15
C PRO A 42 -14.63 18.63 15.65
N TYR A 43 -15.63 18.34 14.83
CA TYR A 43 -15.55 18.58 13.40
C TYR A 43 -15.51 20.10 13.19
N SER A 44 -14.39 20.60 12.68
CA SER A 44 -14.18 22.01 12.38
C SER A 44 -14.01 22.18 10.88
N THR A 45 -14.73 23.13 10.30
CA THR A 45 -14.67 23.41 8.87
C THR A 45 -13.96 24.74 8.59
N VAL A 46 -13.39 24.83 7.41
CA VAL A 46 -12.81 26.05 6.86
C VAL A 46 -13.20 26.16 5.38
N VAL A 47 -13.40 27.39 4.92
CA VAL A 47 -13.61 27.66 3.49
C VAL A 47 -12.30 28.18 2.91
N LYS A 48 -11.80 27.49 1.89
CA LYS A 48 -10.59 27.84 1.15
C LYS A 48 -10.90 27.80 -0.34
N ASP A 49 -10.61 28.88 -1.04
CA ASP A 49 -10.86 29.02 -2.49
C ASP A 49 -12.31 28.59 -2.88
N GLY A 50 -13.30 29.08 -2.12
CA GLY A 50 -14.72 28.77 -2.35
C GLY A 50 -15.18 27.36 -1.99
N LYS A 51 -14.28 26.48 -1.54
CA LYS A 51 -14.58 25.08 -1.15
C LYS A 51 -14.45 24.90 0.35
N CYS A 52 -15.45 24.24 0.94
CA CYS A 52 -15.43 23.85 2.35
C CYS A 52 -14.60 22.58 2.54
N GLY A 53 -13.79 22.54 3.59
CA GLY A 53 -13.00 21.37 3.99
C GLY A 53 -12.93 21.21 5.50
N LEU A 54 -12.47 20.04 5.95
CA LEU A 54 -12.18 19.76 7.36
C LEU A 54 -10.86 20.41 7.74
N TRP A 55 -10.88 21.25 8.76
CA TRP A 55 -9.67 21.81 9.33
C TRP A 55 -9.11 20.91 10.43
N VAL A 56 -7.88 20.45 10.25
CA VAL A 56 -7.12 19.74 11.28
C VAL A 56 -6.03 20.65 11.81
N ASN A 57 -6.11 20.94 13.11
CA ASN A 57 -5.19 21.86 13.77
C ASN A 57 -3.94 21.12 14.27
N THR A 58 -2.87 21.87 14.49
CA THR A 58 -1.59 21.38 14.99
C THR A 58 -1.37 21.60 16.50
N GLY A 59 -2.33 22.22 17.18
CA GLY A 59 -2.16 22.67 18.58
C GLY A 59 -1.97 21.58 19.62
N ASP A 60 -2.34 20.35 19.31
CA ASP A 60 -2.21 19.19 20.19
C ASP A 60 -1.80 17.96 19.39
N LYS A 61 -0.69 17.31 19.79
CA LYS A 61 -0.21 16.09 19.13
C LYS A 61 -1.24 14.96 19.10
N TYR A 62 -2.14 14.90 20.06
CA TYR A 62 -3.17 13.85 20.16
C TYR A 62 -4.38 14.13 19.27
N ASN A 63 -4.61 15.40 18.93
CA ASN A 63 -5.75 15.84 18.12
C ASN A 63 -5.35 16.18 16.68
N SER A 64 -4.06 16.09 16.34
CA SER A 64 -3.53 16.40 14.99
C SER A 64 -3.57 15.18 14.08
N ALA A 65 -4.61 14.37 14.15
CA ALA A 65 -4.76 13.19 13.31
C ALA A 65 -6.21 12.89 12.98
N LEU A 66 -6.41 12.37 11.77
CA LEU A 66 -7.66 11.75 11.32
C LEU A 66 -7.45 10.24 11.30
N TYR A 67 -8.25 9.51 12.04
CA TYR A 67 -8.27 8.06 12.02
C TYR A 67 -9.38 7.59 11.09
N CYS A 68 -9.04 6.73 10.18
CA CYS A 68 -9.87 6.26 9.09
C CYS A 68 -10.04 4.74 9.20
N ASP A 69 -11.28 4.31 9.36
CA ASP A 69 -11.68 2.93 9.55
C ASP A 69 -12.58 2.51 8.39
N ILE A 70 -12.14 1.55 7.62
CA ILE A 70 -12.88 1.02 6.47
C ILE A 70 -13.92 0.03 6.99
N ASN A 71 -15.14 0.13 6.50
CA ASN A 71 -16.20 -0.81 6.89
C ASN A 71 -15.79 -2.25 6.55
N ASP A 72 -15.92 -3.18 7.50
CA ASP A 72 -15.50 -4.59 7.37
C ASP A 72 -16.02 -5.30 6.12
N ILE A 73 -17.22 -4.93 5.62
CA ILE A 73 -17.77 -5.50 4.39
C ILE A 73 -17.01 -4.99 3.17
N ALA A 74 -16.75 -3.69 3.12
CA ALA A 74 -15.94 -3.09 2.04
C ALA A 74 -14.51 -3.60 2.10
N GLU A 75 -13.92 -3.74 3.29
CA GLU A 75 -12.62 -4.31 3.54
C GLU A 75 -12.48 -5.72 2.94
N LYS A 76 -13.46 -6.60 3.16
CA LYS A 76 -13.47 -7.96 2.58
C LYS A 76 -13.44 -7.95 1.05
N ASN A 77 -14.10 -6.98 0.44
CA ASN A 77 -14.16 -6.85 -1.03
C ASN A 77 -12.85 -6.33 -1.62
N ILE A 78 -12.05 -5.60 -0.83
CA ILE A 78 -10.82 -4.98 -1.29
C ILE A 78 -9.55 -5.72 -0.88
N THR A 79 -9.60 -6.66 0.09
CA THR A 79 -8.42 -7.44 0.53
C THR A 79 -7.84 -8.37 -0.53
N ASP A 80 -8.54 -8.55 -1.65
CA ASP A 80 -8.05 -9.33 -2.78
C ASP A 80 -7.06 -8.58 -3.68
N TYR A 81 -6.88 -7.28 -3.49
CA TYR A 81 -5.99 -6.48 -4.33
C TYR A 81 -4.59 -6.34 -3.71
N SER A 82 -3.63 -6.24 -4.58
CA SER A 82 -2.21 -6.22 -4.24
C SER A 82 -1.77 -4.94 -3.57
N SER A 83 -2.40 -3.86 -3.91
CA SER A 83 -2.09 -2.53 -3.43
C SER A 83 -3.30 -1.63 -3.57
N TYR A 84 -3.26 -0.52 -2.85
CA TYR A 84 -4.29 0.51 -2.87
C TYR A 84 -3.67 1.87 -3.03
N PHE A 85 -4.45 2.77 -3.61
CA PHE A 85 -4.23 4.18 -3.41
C PHE A 85 -5.11 4.68 -2.27
N ILE A 86 -4.49 5.41 -1.35
CA ILE A 86 -5.17 6.33 -0.46
C ILE A 86 -4.91 7.71 -1.02
N GLU A 87 -5.95 8.31 -1.59
CA GLU A 87 -5.88 9.62 -2.21
C GLU A 87 -6.45 10.66 -1.25
N ILE A 88 -5.70 11.73 -1.03
CA ILE A 88 -6.05 12.80 -0.11
C ILE A 88 -6.06 14.12 -0.88
N GLU A 89 -7.22 14.77 -0.89
CA GLU A 89 -7.35 16.13 -1.35
C GLU A 89 -7.15 17.08 -0.18
N TYR A 90 -6.27 18.07 -0.35
CA TYR A 90 -5.91 19.03 0.68
C TYR A 90 -5.71 20.42 0.08
N PHE A 91 -5.88 21.45 0.89
CA PHE A 91 -5.57 22.82 0.51
C PHE A 91 -4.13 23.16 0.92
N ASP A 92 -3.32 23.54 -0.06
CA ASP A 92 -1.90 23.84 0.12
C ASP A 92 -1.69 25.26 0.63
N ASP A 93 -1.87 25.45 1.95
CA ASP A 93 -1.74 26.72 2.64
C ASP A 93 -0.66 26.65 3.73
N GLY A 94 0.27 27.58 3.68
CA GLY A 94 1.38 27.64 4.64
C GLY A 94 2.49 26.65 4.37
N TYR A 95 3.25 26.30 5.44
CA TYR A 95 4.44 25.46 5.35
C TYR A 95 4.36 24.25 6.29
N GLY A 96 3.20 23.65 6.35
CA GLY A 96 2.95 22.46 7.15
C GLY A 96 3.36 21.17 6.46
N HIS A 97 2.92 20.07 7.04
CA HIS A 97 3.08 18.74 6.46
C HIS A 97 2.00 17.79 6.98
N PHE A 98 1.80 16.70 6.24
CA PHE A 98 1.05 15.55 6.70
C PHE A 98 1.63 14.27 6.11
N PHE A 99 1.25 13.12 6.67
CA PHE A 99 1.67 11.79 6.21
C PHE A 99 0.65 10.76 6.66
N LEU A 100 0.74 9.53 6.10
CA LEU A 100 -0.08 8.40 6.54
C LEU A 100 0.66 7.54 7.56
N LYS A 101 -0.10 6.97 8.50
CA LYS A 101 0.26 5.75 9.23
C LYS A 101 -0.72 4.65 8.86
N THR A 102 -0.19 3.48 8.53
CA THR A 102 -0.99 2.29 8.24
C THR A 102 -0.43 1.09 8.99
N ASP A 103 -1.17 0.01 9.04
CA ASP A 103 -0.66 -1.28 9.48
C ASP A 103 -0.29 -2.20 8.31
N SER A 104 -0.07 -1.63 7.13
CA SER A 104 0.38 -2.34 5.95
C SER A 104 1.79 -2.94 6.15
N ARG A 105 2.24 -3.76 5.18
CA ARG A 105 3.60 -4.30 5.15
C ARG A 105 4.40 -3.75 3.98
N ALA A 106 4.21 -2.49 3.66
CA ALA A 106 4.97 -1.85 2.60
C ALA A 106 6.46 -1.81 2.94
N ASP A 107 7.29 -2.41 2.11
CA ASP A 107 8.73 -2.55 2.37
C ASP A 107 9.48 -1.21 2.33
N LYS A 108 8.88 -0.20 1.73
CA LYS A 108 9.46 1.14 1.55
C LYS A 108 9.11 2.12 2.65
N TRP A 109 8.21 1.77 3.55
CA TRP A 109 7.73 2.67 4.58
C TRP A 109 8.49 2.46 5.88
N GLU A 110 8.75 3.55 6.58
CA GLU A 110 9.44 3.52 7.86
C GLU A 110 8.53 2.94 8.96
N LYS A 111 9.04 1.95 9.68
CA LYS A 111 8.32 1.35 10.81
C LYS A 111 8.35 2.28 12.01
N THR A 112 7.19 2.47 12.62
CA THR A 112 7.06 3.21 13.87
C THR A 112 7.21 2.27 15.06
N ARG A 113 7.43 2.83 16.28
CA ARG A 113 7.47 2.05 17.53
C ARG A 113 6.18 1.29 17.83
N TYR A 114 5.06 1.67 17.23
CA TYR A 114 3.75 1.03 17.41
C TYR A 114 3.48 -0.08 16.40
N LYS A 115 4.50 -0.54 15.66
CA LYS A 115 4.38 -1.55 14.58
C LYS A 115 3.49 -1.11 13.41
N THR A 116 3.20 0.16 13.30
CA THR A 116 2.59 0.77 12.12
C THR A 116 3.67 1.27 11.19
N GLU A 117 3.34 1.47 9.93
CA GLU A 117 4.25 2.01 8.93
C GLU A 117 3.88 3.44 8.59
N ARG A 118 4.88 4.26 8.36
CA ARG A 118 4.75 5.68 8.02
C ARG A 118 5.12 5.90 6.56
N SER A 119 4.23 6.58 5.82
CA SER A 119 4.50 7.00 4.44
C SER A 119 5.56 8.12 4.37
N GLU A 120 5.89 8.50 3.14
CA GLU A 120 6.56 9.78 2.88
C GLU A 120 5.76 10.95 3.45
N ILE A 121 6.47 12.04 3.74
CA ILE A 121 5.88 13.28 4.23
C ILE A 121 5.48 14.16 3.05
N VAL A 122 4.22 14.55 2.97
CA VAL A 122 3.73 15.57 2.05
C VAL A 122 3.95 16.94 2.68
N ARG A 123 4.74 17.77 2.04
CA ARG A 123 5.03 19.14 2.49
C ARG A 123 4.15 20.14 1.78
N LEU A 124 3.60 21.10 2.53
CA LEU A 124 2.87 22.23 1.97
C LEU A 124 3.87 23.26 1.43
N ASN A 125 3.58 23.80 0.27
CA ASN A 125 4.40 24.79 -0.45
C ASN A 125 3.73 26.14 -0.60
N ASN A 126 2.60 26.36 0.08
CA ASN A 126 1.84 27.60 0.10
C ASN A 126 1.36 28.07 -1.28
N THR A 127 0.92 27.14 -2.12
CA THR A 127 0.44 27.46 -3.47
C THR A 127 -0.97 28.06 -3.50
N GLN A 128 -1.69 28.04 -2.36
CA GLN A 128 -3.08 28.52 -2.20
C GLN A 128 -4.05 27.80 -3.16
N LYS A 129 -3.85 26.48 -3.35
CA LYS A 129 -4.67 25.65 -4.25
C LYS A 129 -5.08 24.36 -3.56
N TRP A 130 -6.21 23.83 -3.99
CA TRP A 130 -6.56 22.44 -3.70
C TRP A 130 -5.69 21.52 -4.54
N LEU A 131 -4.99 20.63 -3.87
CA LEU A 131 -4.10 19.63 -4.46
C LEU A 131 -4.53 18.24 -4.03
N THR A 132 -4.08 17.24 -4.78
CA THR A 132 -4.32 15.84 -4.47
C THR A 132 -3.00 15.11 -4.36
N HIS A 133 -2.83 14.34 -3.30
CA HIS A 133 -1.71 13.42 -3.15
C HIS A 133 -2.20 11.98 -3.06
N ARG A 134 -1.46 11.05 -3.68
CA ARG A 134 -1.75 9.62 -3.69
C ARG A 134 -0.65 8.87 -3.00
N PHE A 135 -1.02 8.13 -1.97
CA PHE A 135 -0.15 7.18 -1.30
C PHE A 135 -0.42 5.79 -1.84
N LEU A 136 0.61 5.12 -2.35
CA LEU A 136 0.53 3.71 -2.72
C LEU A 136 0.76 2.86 -1.48
N VAL A 137 -0.25 2.16 -1.02
CA VAL A 137 -0.17 1.21 0.09
C VAL A 137 -0.04 -0.20 -0.48
N GLU A 138 1.13 -0.78 -0.35
CA GLU A 138 1.41 -2.16 -0.75
C GLU A 138 1.08 -3.11 0.41
N LYS A 139 0.58 -4.31 0.10
CA LYS A 139 0.25 -5.35 1.07
C LYS A 139 -0.59 -4.84 2.26
N PRO A 140 -1.73 -4.20 2.01
CA PRO A 140 -2.56 -3.65 3.07
C PRO A 140 -3.06 -4.76 4.00
N ARG A 141 -3.15 -4.46 5.28
CA ARG A 141 -3.71 -5.40 6.26
C ARG A 141 -5.11 -5.01 6.69
N PHE A 142 -5.37 -3.72 6.86
CA PHE A 142 -6.63 -3.20 7.36
C PHE A 142 -7.13 -3.96 8.61
N ALA A 143 -6.27 -4.11 9.61
CA ALA A 143 -6.54 -4.90 10.80
C ALA A 143 -6.76 -4.03 12.05
N ASN A 144 -7.19 -2.79 11.87
CA ASN A 144 -7.53 -1.85 12.94
C ASN A 144 -6.39 -1.59 13.94
N ASN A 145 -5.12 -1.75 13.52
CA ASN A 145 -3.96 -1.58 14.40
C ASN A 145 -3.49 -0.13 14.55
N VAL A 146 -4.14 0.81 13.87
CA VAL A 146 -3.81 2.24 13.96
C VAL A 146 -4.81 2.93 14.89
N ASN A 147 -4.69 2.70 16.20
CA ASN A 147 -5.61 3.24 17.21
C ASN A 147 -7.09 2.89 16.93
N SER A 148 -7.36 1.60 16.68
CA SER A 148 -8.67 1.08 16.30
C SER A 148 -9.19 1.67 14.97
N ALA A 149 -8.30 1.89 14.02
CA ALA A 149 -8.57 2.27 12.64
C ALA A 149 -7.57 1.58 11.71
N ASP A 150 -7.83 1.56 10.41
CA ASP A 150 -6.97 0.94 9.40
C ASP A 150 -5.79 1.82 9.00
N PHE A 151 -6.03 3.12 8.96
CA PHE A 151 -4.99 4.09 8.72
C PHE A 151 -5.30 5.43 9.39
N SER A 152 -4.32 6.32 9.42
CA SER A 152 -4.52 7.68 9.89
C SER A 152 -3.73 8.68 9.07
N VAL A 153 -4.30 9.88 8.91
CA VAL A 153 -3.62 11.06 8.37
C VAL A 153 -3.12 11.88 9.54
N ASN A 154 -1.81 12.10 9.64
CA ASN A 154 -1.18 12.70 10.81
C ASN A 154 -0.45 13.99 10.44
N LEU A 155 -0.55 14.99 11.32
CA LEU A 155 0.20 16.24 11.27
C LEU A 155 1.31 16.30 12.32
N TYR A 156 1.42 15.30 13.17
CA TYR A 156 2.47 15.15 14.18
C TYR A 156 3.27 13.87 13.94
N ASP A 157 4.57 14.01 13.87
CA ASP A 157 5.54 12.91 13.79
C ASP A 157 6.54 13.00 14.95
N GLU A 158 6.91 11.85 15.51
CA GLU A 158 7.83 11.79 16.67
C GLU A 158 9.24 12.28 16.33
N ASN A 159 9.65 12.13 15.07
CA ASN A 159 10.99 12.50 14.63
C ASN A 159 11.06 13.95 14.11
N THR A 160 10.02 14.40 13.42
CA THR A 160 9.98 15.73 12.78
C THR A 160 9.16 16.76 13.56
N GLY A 161 8.44 16.31 14.60
CA GLY A 161 7.58 17.17 15.41
C GLY A 161 6.23 17.49 14.76
N THR A 162 5.57 18.49 15.30
CA THR A 162 4.26 18.94 14.81
C THR A 162 4.42 19.74 13.54
N SER A 163 3.49 19.57 12.59
CA SER A 163 3.38 20.44 11.42
C SER A 163 3.30 21.92 11.84
N LYS A 164 3.95 22.79 11.07
CA LYS A 164 3.98 24.23 11.38
C LYS A 164 2.63 24.93 11.18
N SER A 165 1.76 24.34 10.39
CA SER A 165 0.40 24.85 10.15
C SER A 165 -0.59 23.71 10.18
N GLY A 166 -1.87 24.02 10.47
CA GLY A 166 -2.98 23.10 10.23
C GLY A 166 -3.15 22.83 8.73
N VAL A 167 -3.94 21.81 8.40
CA VAL A 167 -4.24 21.43 7.02
C VAL A 167 -5.76 21.33 6.84
N ALA A 168 -6.26 21.89 5.75
CA ALA A 168 -7.64 21.68 5.33
C ALA A 168 -7.71 20.48 4.37
N PHE A 169 -8.51 19.49 4.70
CA PHE A 169 -8.75 18.32 3.88
C PHE A 169 -10.12 18.41 3.19
N GLY A 170 -10.15 18.16 1.88
CA GLY A 170 -11.38 18.17 1.08
C GLY A 170 -12.00 16.79 0.94
N ARG A 171 -11.16 15.78 0.70
CA ARG A 171 -11.61 14.41 0.49
C ARG A 171 -10.51 13.40 0.82
N ILE A 172 -10.92 12.24 1.31
CA ILE A 172 -10.10 11.03 1.39
C ILE A 172 -10.83 9.94 0.62
N SER A 173 -10.12 9.26 -0.28
CA SER A 173 -10.66 8.14 -1.05
C SER A 173 -9.70 6.97 -1.00
N VAL A 174 -10.26 5.76 -0.93
CA VAL A 174 -9.49 4.50 -0.99
C VAL A 174 -9.99 3.70 -2.17
N TYR A 175 -9.09 3.28 -3.03
CA TYR A 175 -9.44 2.47 -4.20
C TYR A 175 -8.30 1.54 -4.61
N PRO A 176 -8.64 0.37 -5.19
CA PRO A 176 -7.62 -0.59 -5.56
C PRO A 176 -6.65 -0.03 -6.61
N SER A 177 -5.40 -0.44 -6.48
CA SER A 177 -4.33 -0.13 -7.41
C SER A 177 -3.69 -1.45 -7.87
N GLY A 178 -3.67 -1.67 -9.16
CA GLY A 178 -3.10 -2.88 -9.72
C GLY A 178 -4.13 -3.99 -10.00
N THR A 179 -3.63 -5.19 -10.21
CA THR A 179 -4.46 -6.36 -10.50
C THR A 179 -5.04 -6.94 -9.22
N LYS A 180 -6.24 -7.48 -9.32
CA LYS A 180 -6.79 -8.33 -8.28
C LYS A 180 -5.91 -9.57 -8.17
N SER A 181 -5.17 -9.70 -7.08
CA SER A 181 -4.28 -10.82 -6.82
C SER A 181 -4.44 -11.29 -5.39
N ASN A 182 -4.67 -12.57 -5.25
CA ASN A 182 -4.75 -13.21 -3.95
C ASN A 182 -3.38 -13.45 -3.32
N VAL A 183 -2.33 -13.22 -4.07
CA VAL A 183 -0.96 -13.49 -3.69
C VAL A 183 0.00 -12.50 -4.34
N HIS A 184 0.89 -11.94 -3.54
CA HIS A 184 2.01 -11.15 -4.03
C HIS A 184 3.25 -12.00 -4.08
N SER A 185 4.05 -11.84 -5.11
CA SER A 185 5.34 -12.49 -5.18
C SER A 185 6.44 -11.58 -5.70
N ARG A 186 7.65 -11.82 -5.23
CA ARG A 186 8.86 -11.20 -5.75
C ARG A 186 10.00 -12.20 -5.74
N ILE A 187 10.92 -12.02 -6.67
CA ILE A 187 12.18 -12.76 -6.70
C ILE A 187 13.28 -11.80 -6.26
N LEU A 188 14.13 -12.30 -5.36
CA LEU A 188 15.29 -11.58 -4.85
C LEU A 188 16.53 -12.45 -5.06
N THR A 189 17.67 -11.81 -5.32
CA THR A 189 18.97 -12.43 -5.31
C THR A 189 19.81 -11.87 -4.17
N GLU A 190 20.86 -12.56 -3.78
CA GLU A 190 21.78 -12.10 -2.73
C GLU A 190 22.90 -11.21 -3.31
N GLU A 191 23.06 -11.21 -4.65
CA GLU A 191 24.14 -10.48 -5.32
C GLU A 191 23.72 -9.08 -5.78
N THR A 192 24.64 -8.15 -5.64
CA THR A 192 24.43 -6.76 -6.10
C THR A 192 24.29 -6.71 -7.62
N ALA A 193 23.29 -5.98 -8.09
CA ALA A 193 22.99 -5.82 -9.52
C ALA A 193 22.70 -7.12 -10.28
N ASN A 194 22.46 -8.24 -9.58
CA ASN A 194 22.18 -9.55 -10.18
C ASN A 194 23.26 -10.02 -11.16
N ILE A 195 24.53 -9.80 -10.82
CA ILE A 195 25.70 -10.23 -11.61
C ILE A 195 26.26 -11.51 -10.97
N PHE A 196 26.38 -12.57 -11.75
CA PHE A 196 26.86 -13.88 -11.30
C PHE A 196 27.94 -14.41 -12.24
N PHE A 197 28.83 -15.24 -11.69
CA PHE A 197 29.85 -15.91 -12.48
C PHE A 197 29.33 -17.24 -12.99
N THR A 198 29.79 -17.64 -14.18
CA THR A 198 29.44 -18.96 -14.78
C THR A 198 29.86 -20.10 -13.87
N GLY A 199 28.99 -21.08 -13.74
CA GLY A 199 29.25 -22.26 -12.94
C GLY A 199 29.00 -22.09 -11.44
N MET A 200 28.63 -20.89 -10.99
CA MET A 200 28.14 -20.70 -9.62
C MET A 200 26.68 -21.11 -9.49
N ASP A 201 26.33 -21.61 -8.32
CA ASP A 201 24.93 -21.81 -7.94
C ASP A 201 24.30 -20.45 -7.61
N ILE A 202 23.29 -20.06 -8.37
CA ILE A 202 22.55 -18.83 -8.18
C ILE A 202 21.34 -19.14 -7.33
N LYS A 203 21.29 -18.57 -6.12
CA LYS A 203 20.15 -18.68 -5.23
C LYS A 203 19.12 -17.59 -5.54
N LEU A 204 17.96 -18.01 -6.03
CA LEU A 204 16.81 -17.15 -6.30
C LEU A 204 15.82 -17.30 -5.14
N ASN A 205 15.67 -16.26 -4.34
CA ASN A 205 14.76 -16.26 -3.20
C ASN A 205 13.40 -15.71 -3.64
N ALA A 206 12.36 -16.50 -3.55
CA ALA A 206 10.99 -16.09 -3.79
C ALA A 206 10.31 -15.76 -2.47
N SER A 207 9.84 -14.53 -2.34
CA SER A 207 8.98 -14.09 -1.25
C SER A 207 7.56 -14.06 -1.78
N ILE A 208 6.65 -14.80 -1.16
CA ILE A 208 5.27 -14.98 -1.56
C ILE A 208 4.38 -14.59 -0.38
N TYR A 209 3.54 -13.59 -0.55
CA TYR A 209 2.65 -13.09 0.48
C TYR A 209 1.19 -13.39 0.15
N ASN A 210 0.51 -14.12 1.04
CA ASN A 210 -0.93 -14.33 0.95
C ASN A 210 -1.67 -13.10 1.48
N THR A 211 -2.38 -12.39 0.61
CA THR A 211 -3.16 -11.21 0.98
C THR A 211 -4.53 -11.55 1.56
N LEU A 212 -4.96 -12.80 1.45
CA LEU A 212 -6.30 -13.19 1.86
C LEU A 212 -6.42 -13.49 3.35
N TYR A 213 -7.63 -13.32 3.84
CA TYR A 213 -8.05 -13.66 5.22
C TYR A 213 -8.05 -15.16 5.50
N LYS A 214 -7.87 -16.01 4.51
CA LYS A 214 -7.88 -17.48 4.63
C LYS A 214 -6.53 -18.08 4.25
N ASN A 215 -6.27 -19.28 4.74
CA ASN A 215 -5.13 -20.08 4.28
C ASN A 215 -5.36 -20.50 2.82
N GLN A 216 -4.27 -20.53 2.04
CA GLN A 216 -4.29 -20.93 0.65
C GLN A 216 -3.27 -22.01 0.37
N ARG A 217 -3.62 -22.92 -0.52
CA ARG A 217 -2.62 -23.79 -1.20
C ARG A 217 -2.19 -23.06 -2.46
N ILE A 218 -0.90 -22.91 -2.62
CA ILE A 218 -0.31 -22.27 -3.78
C ILE A 218 0.70 -23.19 -4.43
N LYS A 219 0.76 -23.13 -5.76
CA LYS A 219 1.83 -23.70 -6.55
C LYS A 219 2.67 -22.56 -7.07
N ALA A 220 3.97 -22.60 -6.77
CA ALA A 220 4.93 -21.60 -7.21
C ALA A 220 5.88 -22.26 -8.23
N LYS A 221 5.83 -21.81 -9.47
CA LYS A 221 6.68 -22.27 -10.56
C LYS A 221 7.68 -21.21 -10.93
N LEU A 222 8.96 -21.48 -10.69
CA LEU A 222 10.05 -20.65 -11.18
C LEU A 222 10.54 -21.20 -12.51
N SER A 223 10.68 -20.33 -13.49
CA SER A 223 11.33 -20.63 -14.78
C SER A 223 12.43 -19.61 -15.02
N VAL A 224 13.58 -20.07 -15.52
CA VAL A 224 14.69 -19.21 -15.93
C VAL A 224 14.97 -19.47 -17.40
N SER A 225 14.93 -18.41 -18.22
CA SER A 225 15.18 -18.47 -19.64
C SER A 225 16.43 -17.66 -20.00
N ASP A 226 17.15 -18.11 -21.01
CA ASP A 226 18.24 -17.33 -21.60
C ASP A 226 17.73 -16.17 -22.46
N ASN A 227 18.65 -15.43 -23.07
CA ASN A 227 18.33 -14.27 -23.91
C ASN A 227 17.52 -14.62 -25.18
N ASP A 228 17.61 -15.86 -25.63
CA ASP A 228 16.85 -16.36 -26.79
C ASP A 228 15.45 -16.90 -26.40
N GLY A 229 15.12 -16.81 -25.10
CA GLY A 229 13.86 -17.30 -24.55
C GLY A 229 13.83 -18.80 -24.29
N ILE A 230 14.97 -19.50 -24.42
CA ILE A 230 15.07 -20.92 -24.17
C ILE A 230 15.08 -21.16 -22.66
N VAL A 231 14.18 -22.01 -22.17
CA VAL A 231 14.08 -22.32 -20.75
C VAL A 231 15.27 -23.18 -20.34
N ALA A 232 16.15 -22.61 -19.52
CA ALA A 232 17.33 -23.28 -18.97
C ALA A 232 17.06 -23.99 -17.63
N TYR A 233 16.02 -23.55 -16.91
CA TYR A 233 15.65 -24.13 -15.62
C TYR A 233 14.17 -23.96 -15.35
N THR A 234 13.54 -24.94 -14.70
CA THR A 234 12.20 -24.83 -14.14
C THR A 234 12.05 -25.70 -12.90
N GLU A 235 11.39 -25.18 -11.90
CA GLU A 235 11.03 -25.92 -10.68
C GLU A 235 9.67 -25.47 -10.17
N GLU A 236 8.81 -26.42 -9.79
CA GLU A 236 7.49 -26.16 -9.19
C GLU A 236 7.48 -26.64 -7.74
N LYS A 237 6.93 -25.83 -6.85
CA LYS A 237 6.75 -26.15 -5.44
C LYS A 237 5.30 -25.91 -5.01
N SER A 238 4.77 -26.87 -4.24
CA SER A 238 3.47 -26.70 -3.57
C SER A 238 3.71 -26.18 -2.17
N LEU A 239 3.05 -25.08 -1.81
CA LEU A 239 3.24 -24.37 -0.57
C LEU A 239 1.89 -24.13 0.10
N GLU A 240 1.90 -24.02 1.42
CA GLU A 240 0.74 -23.59 2.19
C GLU A 240 0.99 -22.19 2.74
N ALA A 241 0.21 -21.23 2.28
CA ALA A 241 0.24 -19.86 2.73
C ALA A 241 -0.83 -19.64 3.79
N LYS A 242 -0.42 -19.37 5.02
CA LYS A 242 -1.33 -18.94 6.09
C LYS A 242 -1.92 -17.58 5.74
N ARG A 243 -3.09 -17.26 6.27
CA ARG A 243 -3.73 -15.95 6.13
C ARG A 243 -2.74 -14.84 6.50
N TYR A 244 -2.65 -13.81 5.68
CA TYR A 244 -1.77 -12.66 5.88
C TYR A 244 -0.31 -13.01 6.19
N ALA A 245 0.18 -14.14 5.69
CA ALA A 245 1.53 -14.58 5.95
C ALA A 245 2.40 -14.52 4.71
N GLU A 246 3.67 -14.23 4.93
CA GLU A 246 4.73 -14.32 3.94
C GLU A 246 5.42 -15.69 4.03
N ILE A 247 5.67 -16.29 2.88
CA ILE A 247 6.46 -17.50 2.72
C ILE A 247 7.69 -17.14 1.93
N ASN A 248 8.85 -17.49 2.47
CA ASN A 248 10.11 -17.39 1.75
C ASN A 248 10.54 -18.79 1.28
N ASN A 249 10.83 -18.90 0.00
CA ASN A 249 11.29 -20.14 -0.61
C ASN A 249 12.49 -19.86 -1.52
N SER A 250 13.38 -20.83 -1.63
CA SER A 250 14.61 -20.68 -2.41
C SER A 250 14.66 -21.71 -3.53
N TYR A 251 15.16 -21.26 -4.68
CA TYR A 251 15.44 -22.06 -5.86
C TYR A 251 16.92 -21.92 -6.17
N ILE A 252 17.54 -22.98 -6.67
CA ILE A 252 18.96 -22.97 -7.04
C ILE A 252 19.05 -23.20 -8.54
N PHE A 253 19.57 -22.19 -9.24
CA PHE A 253 19.83 -22.26 -10.66
C PHE A 253 21.33 -22.20 -10.93
N LYS A 254 21.83 -23.11 -11.76
CA LYS A 254 23.24 -23.16 -12.18
C LYS A 254 23.31 -22.89 -13.69
N PRO A 255 23.78 -21.71 -14.11
CA PRO A 255 23.95 -21.40 -15.52
C PRO A 255 25.14 -22.21 -16.10
N ASP A 256 24.93 -22.81 -17.25
CA ASP A 256 25.96 -23.54 -18.01
C ASP A 256 26.70 -22.66 -19.01
N LYS A 257 26.15 -21.48 -19.32
CA LYS A 257 26.69 -20.52 -20.29
C LYS A 257 26.74 -19.11 -19.75
N TYR A 258 27.63 -18.29 -20.31
CA TYR A 258 27.55 -16.84 -20.13
C TYR A 258 26.34 -16.28 -20.85
N GLY A 259 25.66 -15.34 -20.24
CA GLY A 259 24.52 -14.71 -20.86
C GLY A 259 23.68 -13.90 -19.90
N ILE A 260 22.61 -13.34 -20.44
CA ILE A 260 21.55 -12.68 -19.68
C ILE A 260 20.46 -13.71 -19.51
N TYR A 261 20.00 -13.88 -18.27
CA TYR A 261 18.90 -14.78 -17.93
C TYR A 261 17.75 -14.00 -17.32
N THR A 262 16.55 -14.40 -17.67
CA THR A 262 15.31 -13.85 -17.11
C THR A 262 14.65 -14.88 -16.24
N ALA A 263 14.45 -14.56 -14.95
CA ALA A 263 13.71 -15.38 -14.01
C ALA A 263 12.24 -14.93 -13.96
N LYS A 264 11.32 -15.87 -14.11
CA LYS A 264 9.88 -15.68 -14.03
C LYS A 264 9.30 -16.57 -12.95
N LEU A 265 8.60 -15.99 -11.99
CA LEU A 265 7.86 -16.72 -10.96
C LEU A 265 6.36 -16.62 -11.28
N GLU A 266 5.73 -17.78 -11.46
CA GLU A 266 4.30 -17.93 -11.69
C GLU A 266 3.66 -18.53 -10.45
N ILE A 267 2.62 -17.90 -9.95
CA ILE A 267 1.90 -18.33 -8.75
C ILE A 267 0.47 -18.73 -9.13
N PHE A 268 0.09 -19.92 -8.69
CA PHE A 268 -1.27 -20.44 -8.84
C PHE A 268 -1.84 -20.63 -7.44
N ALA A 269 -2.86 -19.86 -7.09
CA ALA A 269 -3.52 -19.93 -5.80
C ALA A 269 -4.96 -20.41 -5.97
N ASP A 270 -5.32 -21.52 -5.34
CA ASP A 270 -6.66 -22.13 -5.39
C ASP A 270 -7.30 -22.13 -6.79
N GLY A 271 -6.50 -22.43 -7.81
CA GLY A 271 -6.94 -22.52 -9.22
C GLY A 271 -7.02 -21.20 -9.97
N VAL A 272 -6.60 -20.09 -9.38
CA VAL A 272 -6.50 -18.78 -10.02
C VAL A 272 -5.03 -18.47 -10.32
N TYR A 273 -4.77 -18.10 -11.58
CA TYR A 273 -3.44 -17.63 -12.01
C TYR A 273 -3.20 -16.19 -11.52
N SER A 274 -2.06 -15.93 -10.93
CA SER A 274 -1.64 -14.59 -10.51
C SER A 274 -0.21 -14.26 -10.99
#